data_5966dceda722e26b52d43c0ec37b48c3
#
_entry.id   5966dceda722e26b52d43c0ec37b48c3
#
_cell.length_a   1.000
_cell.length_b   1.000
_cell.length_c   1.000
_cell.angle_alpha   90.00
_cell.angle_beta   90.00
_cell.angle_gamma   90.00
#
_symmetry.space_group_name_H-M   'P 1'
#
loop_
_entity.id
_entity.type
_entity.pdbx_description
1 polymer ?
#
loop_
_entity_poly.entity_id
_entity_poly.type
_entity_poly.pdbx_seq_one_letter_code
_entity_poly.pdbx_strand_id
1 'polypeptide(L)'
;MAETVNLPRDSTLRELVAVQKASIIASGNTAAIDRLYGSLVRAAKSVEEVNTLFVDWWNICWKEGVTTRNELCERWFGTVLDDNRVHGTKEPLFATSQSAIGEATDDSVGLVCTPSTEAAANRDDFAKLPQFWALEVAAEKNADGTHTIYAVEFIDSYDDVRRSKHLCWVLQKNTYTKEWDEGGYRYFKMRCHPSTGYETWPQGTDKNGTVYGYIANPKYAAGFDSDGLIGCGSGRPPINYSSHSDNVGLWRKRGAQYAGASGRLLKWQLAMIRLKYARKGNSGTIEGCTGYNYQYTAAAGESGVKRVLLTAAQAANLFVGSSVIIGDKGTGTSADRGVASMYKLAKNKRIASITDVTIGGTAYKAVNIETDTAFDTEAGVTYISTMPYWSGWDDTVQGYDGSRYSPTSGKEPGLIQRTEFQNGSYLILADEFMQWGKDADGNYTLDLYTCHDQSKVTTGSITADYTKQEDLTLTFAASEKDGWRYIEDTAVSKDKGVLWPAKVSTTAGSGTGVKAGFYVGLATSGVRASWRCCPLGNYGFASL
;
A
#
# COMPACT_ATOMS: atom_id res chain seq x y z
N MET A 1 -40.78 -19.02 47.11
CA MET A 1 -41.41 -18.40 45.93
C MET A 1 -40.29 -17.73 45.15
N ALA A 2 -39.98 -18.22 43.95
CA ALA A 2 -38.98 -17.59 43.10
C ALA A 2 -39.66 -16.40 42.43
N GLU A 3 -39.14 -15.18 42.65
CA GLU A 3 -39.57 -14.02 41.91
C GLU A 3 -39.18 -14.19 40.42
N THR A 4 -40.21 -14.25 39.59
CA THR A 4 -40.03 -14.27 38.13
C THR A 4 -39.67 -12.85 37.70
N VAL A 5 -38.41 -12.58 37.45
CA VAL A 5 -37.98 -11.33 36.82
C VAL A 5 -38.50 -11.33 35.38
N ASN A 6 -39.56 -10.57 35.14
CA ASN A 6 -40.05 -10.31 33.79
C ASN A 6 -39.03 -9.42 33.05
N LEU A 7 -38.17 -10.04 32.25
CA LEU A 7 -37.32 -9.27 31.30
C LEU A 7 -38.25 -8.57 30.29
N PRO A 8 -38.01 -7.27 30.01
CA PRO A 8 -38.78 -6.54 29.00
C PRO A 8 -38.73 -7.29 27.66
N ARG A 9 -39.82 -7.31 26.92
CA ARG A 9 -39.83 -7.85 25.56
C ARG A 9 -38.83 -7.09 24.70
N ASP A 10 -38.19 -7.76 23.75
CA ASP A 10 -37.16 -7.22 22.84
C ASP A 10 -37.62 -5.91 22.15
N SER A 11 -38.90 -5.80 21.82
CA SER A 11 -39.54 -4.58 21.29
C SER A 11 -39.49 -3.39 22.25
N THR A 12 -39.74 -3.62 23.55
CA THR A 12 -39.72 -2.56 24.57
C THR A 12 -38.31 -2.04 24.82
N LEU A 13 -37.32 -2.93 24.79
CA LEU A 13 -35.90 -2.52 24.86
C LEU A 13 -35.48 -1.70 23.66
N ARG A 14 -35.91 -2.06 22.46
CA ARG A 14 -35.66 -1.29 21.24
C ARG A 14 -36.29 0.09 21.27
N GLU A 15 -37.53 0.20 21.73
CA GLU A 15 -38.21 1.49 21.89
C GLU A 15 -37.53 2.38 22.93
N LEU A 16 -37.12 1.82 24.07
CA LEU A 16 -36.39 2.56 25.11
C LEU A 16 -35.05 3.09 24.59
N VAL A 17 -34.29 2.27 23.84
CA VAL A 17 -33.04 2.68 23.21
C VAL A 17 -33.29 3.80 22.18
N ALA A 18 -34.35 3.70 21.39
CA ALA A 18 -34.71 4.74 20.40
C ALA A 18 -35.06 6.08 21.08
N VAL A 19 -35.83 6.05 22.19
CA VAL A 19 -36.17 7.24 22.97
C VAL A 19 -34.92 7.87 23.60
N GLN A 20 -34.04 7.06 24.17
CA GLN A 20 -32.78 7.56 24.75
C GLN A 20 -31.89 8.18 23.67
N LYS A 21 -31.74 7.52 22.49
CA LYS A 21 -31.01 8.07 21.34
C LYS A 21 -31.57 9.43 20.94
N ALA A 22 -32.89 9.55 20.76
CA ALA A 22 -33.54 10.80 20.39
C ALA A 22 -33.31 11.92 21.44
N SER A 23 -33.38 11.59 22.73
CA SER A 23 -33.12 12.53 23.83
C SER A 23 -31.68 13.04 23.85
N ILE A 24 -30.71 12.16 23.67
CA ILE A 24 -29.28 12.52 23.61
C ILE A 24 -29.01 13.42 22.40
N ILE A 25 -29.56 13.10 21.22
CA ILE A 25 -29.41 13.90 20.02
C ILE A 25 -30.05 15.28 20.21
N ALA A 26 -31.28 15.34 20.76
CA ALA A 26 -32.00 16.57 21.03
C ALA A 26 -31.28 17.48 22.03
N SER A 27 -30.49 16.92 22.95
CA SER A 27 -29.70 17.69 23.92
C SER A 27 -28.59 18.52 23.26
N GLY A 28 -28.16 18.18 22.04
CA GLY A 28 -27.03 18.81 21.35
C GLY A 28 -25.66 18.57 22.06
N ASN A 29 -25.59 17.69 23.05
CA ASN A 29 -24.37 17.41 23.79
C ASN A 29 -23.45 16.50 22.96
N THR A 30 -22.45 17.10 22.35
CA THR A 30 -21.47 16.46 21.45
C THR A 30 -20.81 15.25 22.09
N ALA A 31 -20.32 15.37 23.33
CA ALA A 31 -19.65 14.28 24.02
C ALA A 31 -20.60 13.11 24.36
N ALA A 32 -21.87 13.38 24.61
CA ALA A 32 -22.87 12.35 24.83
C ALA A 32 -23.23 11.62 23.53
N ILE A 33 -23.30 12.36 22.41
CA ILE A 33 -23.51 11.78 21.08
C ILE A 33 -22.33 10.87 20.72
N ASP A 34 -21.09 11.32 20.88
CA ASP A 34 -19.90 10.54 20.56
C ASP A 34 -19.83 9.23 21.40
N ARG A 35 -20.12 9.28 22.69
CA ARG A 35 -20.19 8.10 23.56
C ARG A 35 -21.29 7.12 23.13
N LEU A 36 -22.47 7.64 22.76
CA LEU A 36 -23.56 6.83 22.25
C LEU A 36 -23.14 6.07 21.00
N TYR A 37 -22.61 6.77 20.00
CA TYR A 37 -22.17 6.15 18.74
C TYR A 37 -21.00 5.20 18.93
N GLY A 38 -20.05 5.52 19.81
CA GLY A 38 -18.98 4.59 20.18
C GLY A 38 -19.50 3.27 20.76
N SER A 39 -20.55 3.34 21.60
CA SER A 39 -21.20 2.14 22.12
C SER A 39 -21.92 1.33 21.03
N LEU A 40 -22.57 2.00 20.07
CA LEU A 40 -23.24 1.37 18.94
C LEU A 40 -22.22 0.70 17.99
N VAL A 41 -21.11 1.36 17.70
CA VAL A 41 -20.03 0.80 16.87
C VAL A 41 -19.45 -0.46 17.49
N ARG A 42 -19.16 -0.45 18.79
CA ARG A 42 -18.68 -1.67 19.49
C ARG A 42 -19.66 -2.83 19.47
N ALA A 43 -20.97 -2.53 19.36
CA ALA A 43 -22.03 -3.54 19.27
C ALA A 43 -22.37 -3.99 17.86
N ALA A 44 -21.84 -3.31 16.83
CA ALA A 44 -22.13 -3.58 15.43
C ALA A 44 -21.76 -5.02 15.02
N LYS A 45 -22.59 -5.63 14.18
CA LYS A 45 -22.41 -7.02 13.72
C LYS A 45 -21.67 -7.10 12.40
N SER A 46 -21.69 -6.03 11.60
CA SER A 46 -21.03 -5.98 10.31
C SER A 46 -20.39 -4.62 10.04
N VAL A 47 -19.54 -4.53 9.03
CA VAL A 47 -18.92 -3.27 8.61
C VAL A 47 -19.95 -2.31 8.01
N GLU A 48 -20.98 -2.81 7.36
CA GLU A 48 -22.09 -2.03 6.79
C GLU A 48 -22.88 -1.32 7.89
N GLU A 49 -23.08 -1.98 9.05
CA GLU A 49 -23.68 -1.33 10.22
C GLU A 49 -22.80 -0.17 10.71
N VAL A 50 -21.48 -0.35 10.77
CA VAL A 50 -20.56 0.73 11.16
C VAL A 50 -20.59 1.86 10.17
N ASN A 51 -20.62 1.58 8.86
CA ASN A 51 -20.75 2.58 7.80
C ASN A 51 -22.05 3.39 7.95
N THR A 52 -23.17 2.72 8.21
CA THR A 52 -24.46 3.35 8.46
C THR A 52 -24.42 4.26 9.70
N LEU A 53 -23.79 3.80 10.78
CA LEU A 53 -23.61 4.56 12.00
C LEU A 53 -22.74 5.80 11.78
N PHE A 54 -21.69 5.67 10.95
CA PHE A 54 -20.84 6.81 10.57
C PHE A 54 -21.64 7.88 9.85
N VAL A 55 -22.42 7.52 8.83
CA VAL A 55 -23.25 8.47 8.08
C VAL A 55 -24.30 9.15 8.97
N ASP A 56 -24.96 8.37 9.82
CA ASP A 56 -25.96 8.89 10.76
C ASP A 56 -25.33 9.88 11.76
N TRP A 57 -24.21 9.51 12.36
CA TRP A 57 -23.45 10.37 13.26
C TRP A 57 -22.94 11.64 12.55
N TRP A 58 -22.43 11.51 11.34
CA TRP A 58 -21.94 12.63 10.54
C TRP A 58 -23.06 13.64 10.30
N ASN A 59 -24.22 13.20 9.83
CA ASN A 59 -25.37 14.06 9.56
C ASN A 59 -25.90 14.80 10.81
N ILE A 60 -25.80 14.16 11.98
CA ILE A 60 -26.16 14.80 13.26
C ILE A 60 -25.14 15.88 13.65
N CYS A 61 -23.86 15.61 13.42
CA CYS A 61 -22.76 16.47 13.84
C CYS A 61 -22.41 17.56 12.84
N TRP A 62 -22.74 17.37 11.56
CA TRP A 62 -22.44 18.33 10.51
C TRP A 62 -23.29 19.61 10.68
N LYS A 63 -22.60 20.75 10.67
CA LYS A 63 -23.23 22.08 10.68
C LYS A 63 -22.51 22.93 9.64
N GLU A 64 -23.20 23.23 8.55
CA GLU A 64 -22.66 24.01 7.45
C GLU A 64 -22.06 25.34 7.93
N GLY A 65 -20.87 25.67 7.47
CA GLY A 65 -20.14 26.89 7.87
C GLY A 65 -19.62 26.92 9.31
N VAL A 66 -19.86 25.86 10.10
CA VAL A 66 -19.42 25.76 11.51
C VAL A 66 -18.46 24.58 11.72
N THR A 67 -18.81 23.40 11.20
CA THR A 67 -17.95 22.20 11.31
C THR A 67 -17.15 22.00 10.04
N THR A 68 -15.95 21.45 10.19
CA THR A 68 -15.10 21.03 9.07
C THR A 68 -15.05 19.50 8.95
N ARG A 69 -14.75 19.00 7.74
CA ARG A 69 -14.54 17.57 7.53
C ARG A 69 -13.39 17.03 8.40
N ASN A 70 -12.34 17.81 8.60
CA ASN A 70 -11.22 17.48 9.46
C ASN A 70 -11.65 17.24 10.91
N GLU A 71 -12.42 18.17 11.49
CA GLU A 71 -12.92 18.06 12.87
C GLU A 71 -13.80 16.82 13.06
N LEU A 72 -14.66 16.52 12.09
CA LEU A 72 -15.51 15.33 12.19
C LEU A 72 -14.71 14.03 12.03
N CYS A 73 -13.76 13.97 11.09
CA CYS A 73 -12.87 12.81 11.00
C CYS A 73 -12.05 12.64 12.29
N GLU A 74 -11.48 13.70 12.82
CA GLU A 74 -10.71 13.64 14.07
C GLU A 74 -11.56 13.12 15.25
N ARG A 75 -12.80 13.62 15.39
CA ARG A 75 -13.72 13.17 16.44
C ARG A 75 -14.14 11.71 16.24
N TRP A 76 -14.47 11.31 15.01
CA TRP A 76 -14.85 9.93 14.73
C TRP A 76 -13.73 8.96 15.09
N PHE A 77 -12.54 9.17 14.55
CA PHE A 77 -11.40 8.28 14.79
C PHE A 77 -10.82 8.44 16.21
N GLY A 78 -10.73 9.65 16.73
CA GLY A 78 -10.11 9.92 18.03
C GLY A 78 -11.01 9.53 19.21
N THR A 79 -12.33 9.73 19.07
CA THR A 79 -13.28 9.62 20.19
C THR A 79 -14.33 8.53 19.98
N VAL A 80 -14.99 8.47 18.81
CA VAL A 80 -16.08 7.50 18.59
C VAL A 80 -15.53 6.10 18.41
N LEU A 81 -14.48 5.95 17.57
CA LEU A 81 -13.81 4.67 17.38
C LEU A 81 -12.87 4.37 18.56
N ASP A 82 -13.43 4.09 19.69
CA ASP A 82 -12.70 3.72 20.91
C ASP A 82 -13.02 2.30 21.37
N ASP A 83 -11.97 1.54 21.74
CA ASP A 83 -12.09 0.14 22.14
C ASP A 83 -10.95 -0.25 23.10
N ASN A 84 -11.26 -1.13 24.04
CA ASN A 84 -10.30 -1.67 25.00
C ASN A 84 -9.62 -2.96 24.53
N ARG A 85 -10.08 -3.55 23.42
CA ARG A 85 -9.51 -4.78 22.88
C ARG A 85 -8.05 -4.61 22.48
N VAL A 86 -7.28 -5.66 22.69
CA VAL A 86 -5.89 -5.76 22.26
C VAL A 86 -5.82 -6.82 21.17
N HIS A 87 -5.46 -6.44 19.96
CA HIS A 87 -5.27 -7.39 18.88
C HIS A 87 -3.80 -7.77 18.78
N GLY A 88 -3.53 -9.05 18.64
CA GLY A 88 -2.16 -9.54 18.63
C GLY A 88 -1.94 -10.77 17.79
N THR A 89 -0.67 -11.00 17.50
CA THR A 89 -0.17 -12.19 16.81
C THR A 89 1.22 -12.52 17.31
N LYS A 90 1.61 -13.79 17.19
CA LYS A 90 2.99 -14.24 17.35
C LYS A 90 3.42 -15.06 16.15
N GLU A 91 4.65 -14.89 15.74
CA GLU A 91 5.25 -15.54 14.57
C GLU A 91 6.50 -16.33 14.96
N PRO A 92 6.71 -17.52 14.37
CA PRO A 92 7.89 -18.32 14.68
C PRO A 92 9.15 -17.68 14.08
N LEU A 93 10.15 -17.36 14.92
CA LEU A 93 11.45 -16.86 14.48
C LEU A 93 12.27 -17.90 13.74
N PHE A 94 12.06 -19.18 14.05
CA PHE A 94 12.77 -20.31 13.47
C PHE A 94 12.25 -20.74 12.08
N ALA A 95 11.09 -20.27 11.65
CA ALA A 95 10.52 -20.64 10.37
C ALA A 95 11.21 -19.89 9.23
N THR A 96 11.68 -20.64 8.24
CA THR A 96 12.37 -20.11 7.05
C THR A 96 11.43 -19.87 5.87
N SER A 97 10.17 -20.34 5.97
CA SER A 97 9.14 -20.16 4.96
C SER A 97 8.63 -18.71 4.92
N GLN A 98 8.38 -18.22 3.72
CA GLN A 98 7.77 -16.90 3.48
C GLN A 98 6.28 -16.86 3.80
N SER A 99 5.65 -18.01 3.82
CA SER A 99 4.25 -18.20 4.18
C SER A 99 4.08 -18.80 5.57
N ALA A 100 5.10 -18.68 6.43
CA ALA A 100 5.03 -19.21 7.79
C ALA A 100 3.78 -18.70 8.49
N ILE A 101 3.03 -19.64 9.05
CA ILE A 101 1.81 -19.35 9.80
C ILE A 101 2.23 -19.08 11.24
N GLY A 102 1.79 -17.94 11.74
CA GLY A 102 1.83 -17.60 13.16
C GLY A 102 0.52 -18.00 13.86
N GLU A 103 0.32 -17.43 15.01
CA GLU A 103 -0.89 -17.65 15.82
C GLU A 103 -1.48 -16.30 16.23
N ALA A 104 -2.81 -16.17 16.15
CA ALA A 104 -3.52 -15.04 16.74
C ALA A 104 -3.41 -15.10 18.26
N THR A 105 -3.26 -13.94 18.89
CA THR A 105 -3.22 -13.81 20.35
C THR A 105 -4.24 -12.76 20.81
N ASP A 106 -4.51 -12.70 22.12
CA ASP A 106 -5.39 -11.73 22.75
C ASP A 106 -6.79 -11.73 22.09
N ASP A 107 -7.36 -10.56 21.82
CA ASP A 107 -8.71 -10.43 21.25
C ASP A 107 -8.76 -10.75 19.72
N SER A 108 -7.64 -11.13 19.11
CA SER A 108 -7.62 -11.66 17.75
C SER A 108 -7.96 -13.15 17.67
N VAL A 109 -7.93 -13.87 18.79
CA VAL A 109 -8.23 -15.31 18.82
C VAL A 109 -9.68 -15.56 18.38
N GLY A 110 -9.85 -16.42 17.37
CA GLY A 110 -11.15 -16.77 16.81
C GLY A 110 -11.68 -15.82 15.73
N LEU A 111 -11.03 -14.67 15.50
CA LEU A 111 -11.35 -13.81 14.37
C LEU A 111 -10.76 -14.40 13.08
N VAL A 112 -11.48 -14.26 11.98
CA VAL A 112 -11.09 -14.79 10.67
C VAL A 112 -11.15 -13.68 9.63
N CYS A 113 -10.11 -13.63 8.78
CA CYS A 113 -10.10 -12.83 7.58
C CYS A 113 -9.73 -13.71 6.38
N THR A 114 -10.50 -13.61 5.31
CA THR A 114 -10.26 -14.22 4.00
C THR A 114 -10.33 -13.15 2.92
N PRO A 115 -9.38 -13.11 1.98
CA PRO A 115 -9.37 -12.09 0.93
C PRO A 115 -10.65 -12.16 0.08
N SER A 116 -11.22 -10.98 -0.22
CA SER A 116 -12.39 -10.81 -1.07
C SER A 116 -12.00 -10.66 -2.54
N THR A 117 -13.01 -10.75 -3.43
CA THR A 117 -12.87 -10.50 -4.86
C THR A 117 -13.94 -9.50 -5.32
N GLU A 118 -13.94 -9.16 -6.60
CA GLU A 118 -15.04 -8.41 -7.23
C GLU A 118 -16.35 -9.18 -7.18
N ALA A 119 -16.29 -10.52 -7.32
CA ALA A 119 -17.46 -11.40 -7.35
C ALA A 119 -18.01 -11.77 -5.97
N ALA A 120 -17.19 -11.69 -4.92
CA ALA A 120 -17.56 -12.17 -3.58
C ALA A 120 -16.93 -11.35 -2.46
N ALA A 121 -17.79 -10.88 -1.55
CA ALA A 121 -17.37 -10.42 -0.24
C ALA A 121 -17.13 -11.64 0.65
N ASN A 122 -15.87 -11.86 1.03
CA ASN A 122 -15.50 -12.93 1.94
C ASN A 122 -15.49 -12.43 3.40
N ARG A 123 -15.32 -13.37 4.34
CA ARG A 123 -15.35 -13.06 5.75
C ARG A 123 -14.18 -12.17 6.17
N ASP A 124 -14.45 -11.05 6.81
CA ASP A 124 -13.49 -10.19 7.48
C ASP A 124 -14.07 -9.73 8.83
N ASP A 125 -13.76 -10.47 9.89
CA ASP A 125 -14.24 -10.16 11.24
C ASP A 125 -13.59 -8.89 11.80
N PHE A 126 -12.48 -8.44 11.24
CA PHE A 126 -11.74 -7.26 11.67
C PHE A 126 -12.35 -5.96 11.14
N ALA A 127 -12.84 -5.92 9.91
CA ALA A 127 -13.27 -4.70 9.23
C ALA A 127 -14.26 -3.83 10.01
N LYS A 128 -15.12 -4.44 10.86
CA LYS A 128 -16.08 -3.73 11.71
C LYS A 128 -15.51 -3.21 13.04
N LEU A 129 -14.29 -3.62 13.40
CA LEU A 129 -13.70 -3.27 14.69
C LEU A 129 -13.10 -1.86 14.64
N PRO A 130 -13.22 -1.06 15.74
CA PRO A 130 -12.71 0.30 15.77
C PRO A 130 -11.26 0.47 15.31
N GLN A 131 -10.40 -0.49 15.64
CA GLN A 131 -8.98 -0.46 15.26
C GLN A 131 -8.73 -0.67 13.78
N PHE A 132 -9.67 -1.34 13.06
CA PHE A 132 -9.51 -1.75 11.66
C PHE A 132 -10.47 -1.06 10.70
N TRP A 133 -11.54 -0.45 11.20
CA TRP A 133 -12.44 0.30 10.34
C TRP A 133 -11.69 1.43 9.63
N ALA A 134 -11.90 1.55 8.34
CA ALA A 134 -11.16 2.47 7.49
C ALA A 134 -12.10 3.29 6.60
N LEU A 135 -11.70 4.53 6.32
CA LEU A 135 -12.46 5.52 5.57
C LEU A 135 -11.59 6.13 4.47
N GLU A 136 -12.13 6.23 3.27
CA GLU A 136 -11.43 6.90 2.18
C GLU A 136 -11.78 8.38 2.12
N VAL A 137 -10.78 9.22 1.93
CA VAL A 137 -10.95 10.67 1.81
C VAL A 137 -10.09 11.23 0.69
N ALA A 138 -10.55 12.33 0.09
CA ALA A 138 -9.73 13.18 -0.75
C ALA A 138 -9.17 14.32 0.09
N ALA A 139 -7.85 14.42 0.21
CA ALA A 139 -7.22 15.43 1.06
C ALA A 139 -5.89 15.93 0.49
N GLU A 140 -5.49 17.13 0.88
CA GLU A 140 -4.18 17.72 0.59
C GLU A 140 -3.45 18.07 1.89
N LYS A 141 -2.13 17.94 1.87
CA LYS A 141 -1.28 18.48 2.92
C LYS A 141 -1.10 19.96 2.73
N ASN A 142 -1.19 20.73 3.79
CA ASN A 142 -0.92 22.16 3.80
C ASN A 142 0.56 22.46 4.08
N ALA A 143 1.04 23.60 3.65
CA ALA A 143 2.44 23.99 3.83
C ALA A 143 2.85 24.14 5.31
N ASP A 144 1.90 24.44 6.18
CA ASP A 144 2.11 24.56 7.64
C ASP A 144 2.23 23.21 8.36
N GLY A 145 2.00 22.10 7.66
CA GLY A 145 2.05 20.74 8.22
C GLY A 145 0.69 20.15 8.58
N THR A 146 -0.38 20.94 8.51
CA THR A 146 -1.74 20.45 8.64
C THR A 146 -2.21 19.83 7.31
N HIS A 147 -3.48 19.45 7.23
CA HIS A 147 -4.10 18.97 5.99
C HIS A 147 -5.54 19.46 5.89
N THR A 148 -6.10 19.39 4.67
CA THR A 148 -7.49 19.74 4.39
C THR A 148 -8.18 18.57 3.71
N ILE A 149 -9.29 18.11 4.26
CA ILE A 149 -10.14 17.07 3.68
C ILE A 149 -11.22 17.73 2.82
N TYR A 150 -11.26 17.39 1.53
CA TYR A 150 -12.17 17.94 0.53
C TYR A 150 -13.40 17.07 0.31
N ALA A 151 -13.22 15.74 0.36
CA ALA A 151 -14.31 14.79 0.20
C ALA A 151 -14.12 13.58 1.11
N VAL A 152 -15.22 12.94 1.50
CA VAL A 152 -15.29 11.83 2.46
C VAL A 152 -16.20 10.75 1.90
N GLU A 153 -15.74 9.53 1.89
CA GLU A 153 -16.50 8.34 1.48
C GLU A 153 -17.81 8.22 2.29
N PHE A 154 -18.85 7.70 1.66
CA PHE A 154 -20.23 7.61 2.15
C PHE A 154 -20.97 8.95 2.27
N ILE A 155 -20.26 10.09 2.24
CA ILE A 155 -20.83 11.43 2.30
C ILE A 155 -20.78 12.09 0.92
N ASP A 156 -19.65 12.03 0.26
CA ASP A 156 -19.41 12.62 -1.06
C ASP A 156 -19.36 11.50 -2.14
N SER A 157 -19.34 11.87 -3.43
CA SER A 157 -19.35 10.90 -4.51
C SER A 157 -18.01 10.13 -4.63
N TYR A 158 -18.06 8.97 -5.28
CA TYR A 158 -16.87 8.21 -5.64
C TYR A 158 -15.84 9.05 -6.42
N ASP A 159 -16.31 9.84 -7.38
CA ASP A 159 -15.43 10.67 -8.21
C ASP A 159 -14.80 11.81 -7.40
N ASP A 160 -15.51 12.37 -6.43
CA ASP A 160 -14.96 13.39 -5.54
C ASP A 160 -13.88 12.83 -4.61
N VAL A 161 -14.00 11.57 -4.18
CA VAL A 161 -13.04 10.92 -3.27
C VAL A 161 -11.88 10.30 -4.02
N ARG A 162 -12.14 9.43 -4.99
CA ARG A 162 -11.10 8.58 -5.61
C ARG A 162 -10.54 9.13 -6.91
N ARG A 163 -11.33 9.90 -7.69
CA ARG A 163 -10.96 10.42 -9.02
C ARG A 163 -10.73 11.91 -9.07
N SER A 164 -10.90 12.59 -7.96
CA SER A 164 -10.64 14.03 -7.89
C SER A 164 -9.15 14.35 -8.14
N LYS A 165 -8.84 15.63 -8.32
CA LYS A 165 -7.44 16.10 -8.38
C LYS A 165 -6.71 15.99 -7.04
N HIS A 166 -7.45 15.88 -5.95
CA HIS A 166 -6.89 15.71 -4.61
C HIS A 166 -6.39 14.29 -4.40
N LEU A 167 -5.52 14.11 -3.41
CA LEU A 167 -4.93 12.81 -3.10
C LEU A 167 -5.95 11.93 -2.36
N CYS A 168 -6.12 10.69 -2.80
CA CYS A 168 -6.97 9.72 -2.13
C CYS A 168 -6.20 9.01 -1.01
N TRP A 169 -6.67 9.17 0.21
CA TRP A 169 -6.08 8.58 1.43
C TRP A 169 -7.06 7.60 2.07
N VAL A 170 -6.50 6.58 2.70
CA VAL A 170 -7.21 5.68 3.61
C VAL A 170 -6.88 6.12 5.03
N LEU A 171 -7.91 6.56 5.76
CA LEU A 171 -7.83 6.89 7.18
C LEU A 171 -8.17 5.65 8.01
N GLN A 172 -7.42 5.40 9.04
CA GLN A 172 -7.68 4.37 10.06
C GLN A 172 -7.33 4.94 11.43
N LYS A 173 -7.99 4.43 12.49
CA LYS A 173 -7.67 4.87 13.84
C LYS A 173 -6.18 4.79 14.13
N ASN A 174 -5.62 5.88 14.67
CA ASN A 174 -4.26 5.86 15.18
C ASN A 174 -4.21 4.99 16.43
N THR A 175 -3.47 3.91 16.35
CA THR A 175 -3.35 2.90 17.40
C THR A 175 -1.93 2.87 17.96
N TYR A 176 -1.78 2.26 19.12
CA TYR A 176 -0.50 2.02 19.76
C TYR A 176 -0.07 0.60 19.51
N THR A 177 1.16 0.39 19.09
CA THR A 177 1.72 -0.91 18.73
C THR A 177 2.95 -1.24 19.55
N LYS A 178 3.18 -2.52 19.77
CA LYS A 178 4.38 -3.06 20.42
C LYS A 178 4.82 -4.33 19.71
N GLU A 179 6.12 -4.44 19.50
CA GLU A 179 6.76 -5.62 18.93
C GLU A 179 7.93 -6.06 19.81
N TRP A 180 8.09 -7.37 20.02
CA TRP A 180 9.21 -7.94 20.78
C TRP A 180 9.39 -9.42 20.48
N ASP A 181 10.59 -9.94 20.73
CA ASP A 181 10.94 -11.35 20.57
C ASP A 181 10.99 -12.04 21.93
N GLU A 182 10.34 -13.21 22.05
CA GLU A 182 10.30 -14.01 23.27
C GLU A 182 10.05 -15.48 22.96
N GLY A 183 10.80 -16.38 23.57
CA GLY A 183 10.57 -17.84 23.48
C GLY A 183 10.65 -18.40 22.06
N GLY A 184 11.43 -17.79 21.16
CA GLY A 184 11.56 -18.20 19.77
C GLY A 184 10.44 -17.67 18.86
N TYR A 185 9.62 -16.76 19.36
CA TYR A 185 8.55 -16.09 18.61
C TYR A 185 8.73 -14.59 18.64
N ARG A 186 8.28 -13.93 17.57
CA ARG A 186 8.03 -12.50 17.51
C ARG A 186 6.56 -12.25 17.83
N TYR A 187 6.33 -11.36 18.77
CA TYR A 187 5.02 -10.86 19.13
C TYR A 187 4.78 -9.49 18.50
N PHE A 188 3.59 -9.27 17.99
CA PHE A 188 3.11 -7.96 17.58
C PHE A 188 1.74 -7.72 18.20
N LYS A 189 1.55 -6.57 18.86
CA LYS A 189 0.28 -6.19 19.46
C LYS A 189 -0.13 -4.77 19.10
N MET A 190 -1.45 -4.57 18.99
CA MET A 190 -2.08 -3.29 18.66
C MET A 190 -3.27 -3.01 19.58
N ARG A 191 -3.42 -1.76 20.04
CA ARG A 191 -4.50 -1.30 20.90
C ARG A 191 -4.82 0.18 20.71
N CYS A 192 -6.02 0.64 21.16
CA CYS A 192 -6.42 2.05 21.01
C CYS A 192 -5.76 3.00 22.02
N HIS A 193 -5.34 2.52 23.17
CA HIS A 193 -4.86 3.36 24.27
C HIS A 193 -3.35 3.22 24.49
N PRO A 194 -2.66 4.28 24.98
CA PRO A 194 -1.26 4.20 25.32
C PRO A 194 -1.01 3.17 26.43
N SER A 195 0.17 2.54 26.40
CA SER A 195 0.64 1.61 27.41
C SER A 195 2.15 1.52 27.35
N THR A 196 2.77 1.06 28.43
CA THR A 196 4.24 0.96 28.52
C THR A 196 4.83 0.11 27.39
N GLY A 197 5.74 0.70 26.64
CA GLY A 197 6.41 0.06 25.50
C GLY A 197 5.56 -0.02 24.22
N TYR A 198 4.42 0.66 24.17
CA TYR A 198 3.63 0.84 22.96
C TYR A 198 3.86 2.23 22.37
N GLU A 199 3.97 2.30 21.07
CA GLU A 199 4.20 3.52 20.30
C GLU A 199 3.12 3.74 19.25
N THR A 200 2.80 4.98 18.92
CA THR A 200 1.87 5.34 17.85
C THR A 200 2.51 5.16 16.49
N TRP A 201 1.68 5.03 15.46
CA TRP A 201 2.17 5.05 14.09
C TRP A 201 2.67 6.44 13.69
N PRO A 202 3.87 6.56 13.11
CA PRO A 202 4.40 7.86 12.66
C PRO A 202 3.50 8.58 11.65
N GLN A 203 2.70 7.83 10.86
CA GLN A 203 1.74 8.39 9.91
C GLN A 203 0.59 9.16 10.58
N GLY A 204 0.38 8.99 11.86
CA GLY A 204 -0.61 9.70 12.65
C GLY A 204 -0.07 10.97 13.32
N THR A 205 1.15 11.39 12.99
CA THR A 205 1.79 12.58 13.56
C THR A 205 2.26 13.50 12.43
N ASP A 206 1.93 14.78 12.48
CA ASP A 206 2.41 15.74 11.50
C ASP A 206 3.85 16.22 11.83
N LYS A 207 4.41 17.05 10.93
CA LYS A 207 5.77 17.61 11.11
C LYS A 207 5.92 18.51 12.35
N ASN A 208 4.84 19.00 12.93
CA ASN A 208 4.82 19.86 14.11
C ASN A 208 4.69 19.03 15.40
N GLY A 209 4.58 17.71 15.29
CA GLY A 209 4.38 16.82 16.42
C GLY A 209 2.93 16.69 16.88
N THR A 210 1.95 17.19 16.11
CA THR A 210 0.52 17.01 16.40
C THR A 210 0.15 15.56 16.13
N VAL A 211 -0.36 14.87 17.14
CA VAL A 211 -0.85 13.49 17.03
C VAL A 211 -2.33 13.51 16.72
N TYR A 212 -2.71 12.96 15.57
CA TYR A 212 -4.11 12.84 15.14
C TYR A 212 -4.74 11.54 15.66
N GLY A 213 -6.06 11.53 15.79
CA GLY A 213 -6.85 10.34 16.13
C GLY A 213 -6.80 9.26 15.06
N TYR A 214 -6.27 9.57 13.88
CA TYR A 214 -6.13 8.66 12.75
C TYR A 214 -4.73 8.69 12.13
N ILE A 215 -4.41 7.62 11.43
CA ILE A 215 -3.32 7.57 10.46
C ILE A 215 -3.87 7.76 9.06
N ALA A 216 -3.06 8.28 8.14
CA ALA A 216 -3.41 8.46 6.74
C ALA A 216 -2.38 7.77 5.84
N ASN A 217 -2.83 6.80 5.05
CA ASN A 217 -2.01 6.10 4.08
C ASN A 217 -2.52 6.39 2.65
N PRO A 218 -1.66 6.59 1.65
CA PRO A 218 -2.12 6.72 0.27
C PRO A 218 -2.82 5.44 -0.18
N LYS A 219 -3.99 5.58 -0.82
CA LYS A 219 -4.72 4.41 -1.32
C LYS A 219 -4.05 3.77 -2.52
N TYR A 220 -3.47 4.57 -3.40
CA TYR A 220 -2.98 4.16 -4.72
C TYR A 220 -1.51 4.47 -4.93
N ALA A 221 -0.88 3.73 -5.84
CA ALA A 221 0.38 4.12 -6.42
C ALA A 221 0.27 5.48 -7.15
N ALA A 222 1.40 6.19 -7.26
CA ALA A 222 1.42 7.51 -7.84
C ALA A 222 1.22 7.48 -9.37
N GLY A 223 0.37 8.39 -9.84
CA GLY A 223 0.13 8.69 -11.25
C GLY A 223 -0.11 10.19 -11.44
N PHE A 224 -0.21 10.65 -12.69
CA PHE A 224 -0.54 12.05 -12.97
C PHE A 224 -2.05 12.27 -12.94
N ASP A 225 -2.49 13.38 -12.36
CA ASP A 225 -3.87 13.86 -12.40
C ASP A 225 -4.15 14.66 -13.71
N SER A 226 -5.38 15.18 -13.83
CA SER A 226 -5.79 15.99 -14.98
C SER A 226 -5.01 17.29 -15.14
N ASP A 227 -4.45 17.82 -14.05
CA ASP A 227 -3.65 19.04 -14.06
C ASP A 227 -2.17 18.76 -14.34
N GLY A 228 -1.80 17.50 -14.60
CA GLY A 228 -0.44 17.05 -14.84
C GLY A 228 0.44 17.00 -13.58
N LEU A 229 -0.17 17.06 -12.40
CA LEU A 229 0.53 16.90 -11.13
C LEU A 229 0.52 15.44 -10.67
N ILE A 230 1.63 15.02 -10.08
CA ILE A 230 1.73 13.67 -9.48
C ILE A 230 0.80 13.56 -8.28
N GLY A 231 0.15 12.39 -8.12
CA GLY A 231 -0.70 12.13 -6.95
C GLY A 231 -1.28 10.73 -6.94
N CYS A 232 -1.86 10.34 -5.84
CA CYS A 232 -2.57 9.07 -5.68
C CYS A 232 -4.06 9.25 -5.95
N GLY A 233 -4.57 8.64 -7.01
CA GLY A 233 -5.98 8.65 -7.40
C GLY A 233 -6.28 7.47 -8.32
N SER A 234 -7.55 7.07 -8.41
CA SER A 234 -8.00 5.96 -9.24
C SER A 234 -7.91 6.26 -10.74
N GLY A 235 -7.64 5.23 -11.55
CA GLY A 235 -7.64 5.30 -13.01
C GLY A 235 -6.41 5.96 -13.62
N ARG A 236 -5.32 6.07 -12.89
CA ARG A 236 -4.10 6.73 -13.34
C ARG A 236 -3.04 5.71 -13.76
N PRO A 237 -2.36 5.92 -14.91
CA PRO A 237 -1.18 5.13 -15.23
C PRO A 237 -0.07 5.41 -14.22
N PRO A 238 0.67 4.37 -13.79
CA PRO A 238 1.76 4.56 -12.83
C PRO A 238 2.89 5.39 -13.43
N ILE A 239 3.60 6.11 -12.57
CA ILE A 239 4.83 6.79 -12.97
C ILE A 239 5.91 5.74 -13.16
N ASN A 240 6.60 5.85 -14.28
CA ASN A 240 7.71 4.97 -14.62
C ASN A 240 8.88 5.75 -15.21
N TYR A 241 10.02 5.09 -15.36
CA TYR A 241 11.23 5.70 -15.92
C TYR A 241 11.60 6.98 -15.17
N SER A 242 11.68 6.91 -13.86
CA SER A 242 11.94 8.03 -12.96
C SER A 242 12.98 7.63 -11.91
N SER A 243 13.93 8.50 -11.62
CA SER A 243 14.86 8.34 -10.53
C SER A 243 14.25 8.82 -9.19
N HIS A 244 14.91 8.53 -8.06
CA HIS A 244 14.52 9.11 -6.77
C HIS A 244 14.45 10.65 -6.84
N SER A 245 15.48 11.27 -7.41
CA SER A 245 15.53 12.74 -7.56
C SER A 245 14.38 13.27 -8.42
N ASP A 246 14.06 12.61 -9.54
CA ASP A 246 12.94 12.99 -10.39
C ASP A 246 11.61 12.86 -9.68
N ASN A 247 11.40 11.77 -8.94
CA ASN A 247 10.19 11.56 -8.15
C ASN A 247 9.99 12.64 -7.11
N VAL A 248 11.01 12.94 -6.30
CA VAL A 248 10.96 14.03 -5.32
C VAL A 248 10.66 15.35 -6.03
N GLY A 249 11.30 15.63 -7.17
CA GLY A 249 11.05 16.82 -7.98
C GLY A 249 9.62 16.91 -8.51
N LEU A 250 9.04 15.79 -8.93
CA LEU A 250 7.64 15.73 -9.38
C LEU A 250 6.67 16.02 -8.23
N TRP A 251 6.88 15.42 -7.07
CA TRP A 251 6.04 15.68 -5.89
C TRP A 251 6.15 17.13 -5.40
N ARG A 252 7.34 17.75 -5.48
CA ARG A 252 7.55 19.18 -5.15
C ARG A 252 6.73 20.13 -6.03
N LYS A 253 6.35 19.73 -7.25
CA LYS A 253 5.45 20.55 -8.10
C LYS A 253 4.05 20.65 -7.51
N ARG A 254 3.60 19.66 -6.72
CA ARG A 254 2.32 19.73 -5.99
C ARG A 254 2.43 20.64 -4.75
N GLY A 255 3.60 20.75 -4.16
CA GLY A 255 3.89 21.61 -3.03
C GLY A 255 5.15 21.18 -2.28
N ALA A 256 5.81 22.12 -1.61
CA ALA A 256 7.06 21.88 -0.90
C ALA A 256 6.93 20.80 0.21
N GLN A 257 5.74 20.57 0.72
CA GLN A 257 5.40 19.59 1.77
C GLN A 257 5.29 18.14 1.25
N TYR A 258 5.47 17.92 -0.05
CA TYR A 258 5.41 16.58 -0.64
C TYR A 258 6.79 16.13 -1.12
N ALA A 259 7.11 14.85 -0.95
CA ALA A 259 8.33 14.25 -1.50
C ALA A 259 8.09 12.88 -2.16
N GLY A 260 7.08 12.14 -1.75
CA GLY A 260 6.76 10.83 -2.32
C GLY A 260 6.38 9.77 -1.29
N ALA A 261 6.55 8.51 -1.67
CA ALA A 261 6.20 7.37 -0.83
C ALA A 261 7.13 7.22 0.36
N SER A 262 6.61 6.60 1.43
CA SER A 262 7.33 6.29 2.66
C SER A 262 7.30 4.78 2.93
N GLY A 263 8.38 4.22 3.42
CA GLY A 263 8.46 2.84 3.89
C GLY A 263 7.50 2.50 5.03
N ARG A 264 7.01 3.52 5.72
CA ARG A 264 6.01 3.37 6.80
C ARG A 264 4.69 2.76 6.32
N LEU A 265 4.24 3.07 5.09
CA LEU A 265 3.09 2.42 4.48
C LEU A 265 3.25 0.91 4.45
N LEU A 266 4.42 0.46 4.03
CA LEU A 266 4.73 -0.96 3.88
C LEU A 266 4.79 -1.68 5.22
N LYS A 267 5.41 -1.05 6.22
CA LYS A 267 5.43 -1.57 7.60
C LYS A 267 4.02 -1.71 8.16
N TRP A 268 3.15 -0.74 7.89
CA TRP A 268 1.75 -0.79 8.31
C TRP A 268 0.97 -1.88 7.55
N GLN A 269 1.14 -2.01 6.23
CA GLN A 269 0.50 -3.09 5.45
C GLN A 269 0.92 -4.47 5.96
N LEU A 270 2.21 -4.67 6.29
CA LEU A 270 2.70 -5.91 6.90
C LEU A 270 2.01 -6.16 8.24
N ALA A 271 1.90 -5.14 9.10
CA ALA A 271 1.24 -5.29 10.38
C ALA A 271 -0.24 -5.72 10.22
N MET A 272 -0.95 -5.19 9.21
CA MET A 272 -2.33 -5.60 8.91
C MET A 272 -2.40 -7.06 8.47
N ILE A 273 -1.46 -7.52 7.63
CA ILE A 273 -1.36 -8.94 7.25
C ILE A 273 -1.10 -9.82 8.46
N ARG A 274 -0.15 -9.43 9.31
CA ARG A 274 0.18 -10.18 10.53
C ARG A 274 -1.03 -10.31 11.46
N LEU A 275 -1.72 -9.22 11.73
CA LEU A 275 -2.87 -9.20 12.64
C LEU A 275 -4.08 -9.96 12.08
N LYS A 276 -4.39 -9.78 10.79
CA LYS A 276 -5.60 -10.33 10.18
C LYS A 276 -5.46 -11.78 9.74
N TYR A 277 -4.26 -12.19 9.34
CA TYR A 277 -4.00 -13.52 8.79
C TYR A 277 -3.05 -14.38 9.63
N ALA A 278 -2.46 -13.82 10.67
CA ALA A 278 -1.43 -14.47 11.49
C ALA A 278 -0.30 -15.09 10.61
N ARG A 279 0.20 -14.31 9.63
CA ARG A 279 1.26 -14.74 8.71
C ARG A 279 2.44 -13.79 8.73
N LYS A 280 3.63 -14.33 8.53
CA LYS A 280 4.88 -13.56 8.45
C LYS A 280 4.93 -12.61 7.25
N GLY A 281 4.19 -12.89 6.20
CA GLY A 281 4.14 -12.10 4.98
C GLY A 281 2.89 -12.38 4.16
N ASN A 282 2.83 -11.77 2.99
CA ASN A 282 1.66 -11.81 2.11
C ASN A 282 1.53 -13.07 1.24
N SER A 283 2.58 -13.91 1.17
CA SER A 283 2.57 -15.11 0.33
C SER A 283 1.49 -16.09 0.73
N GLY A 284 0.76 -16.62 -0.26
CA GLY A 284 -0.36 -17.53 -0.06
C GLY A 284 -1.62 -16.87 0.52
N THR A 285 -1.66 -15.53 0.57
CA THR A 285 -2.81 -14.76 1.06
C THR A 285 -3.21 -13.71 0.03
N ILE A 286 -2.38 -12.67 -0.18
CA ILE A 286 -2.56 -11.65 -1.22
C ILE A 286 -1.20 -11.48 -1.89
N GLU A 287 -0.98 -12.17 -2.99
CA GLU A 287 0.36 -12.25 -3.57
C GLU A 287 0.74 -11.02 -4.39
N GLY A 288 -0.20 -10.29 -4.93
CA GLY A 288 0.06 -9.19 -5.86
C GLY A 288 0.64 -9.69 -7.18
N CYS A 289 1.37 -8.84 -7.91
CA CYS A 289 1.89 -9.13 -9.25
C CYS A 289 3.23 -9.89 -9.24
N THR A 290 3.37 -10.98 -8.50
CA THR A 290 4.66 -11.67 -8.29
C THR A 290 5.20 -12.35 -9.55
N GLY A 291 4.33 -12.79 -10.44
CA GLY A 291 4.66 -13.45 -11.70
C GLY A 291 4.74 -12.51 -12.91
N TYR A 292 4.83 -11.20 -12.72
CA TYR A 292 4.54 -10.21 -13.72
C TYR A 292 5.77 -9.40 -14.16
N ASN A 293 6.70 -10.03 -14.88
CA ASN A 293 7.86 -9.37 -15.46
C ASN A 293 8.21 -9.97 -16.83
N TYR A 294 7.27 -9.83 -17.78
CA TYR A 294 7.41 -10.41 -19.10
C TYR A 294 7.81 -9.36 -20.12
N GLN A 295 8.63 -9.79 -21.06
CA GLN A 295 9.06 -8.99 -22.20
C GLN A 295 9.21 -9.92 -23.40
N TYR A 296 8.54 -9.58 -24.49
CA TYR A 296 8.54 -10.37 -25.70
C TYR A 296 8.76 -9.49 -26.93
N THR A 297 9.40 -10.05 -27.95
CA THR A 297 9.45 -9.43 -29.27
C THR A 297 8.22 -9.80 -30.09
N ALA A 298 7.78 -8.90 -30.95
CA ALA A 298 6.74 -9.16 -31.93
C ALA A 298 7.09 -10.41 -32.77
N ALA A 299 6.17 -11.33 -32.89
CA ALA A 299 6.34 -12.55 -33.68
C ALA A 299 6.16 -12.31 -35.19
N ALA A 300 5.43 -11.25 -35.55
CA ALA A 300 5.28 -10.75 -36.92
C ALA A 300 5.15 -9.23 -36.90
N GLY A 301 5.54 -8.58 -37.99
CA GLY A 301 5.43 -7.13 -38.18
C GLY A 301 4.09 -6.76 -38.83
N GLU A 302 3.55 -5.61 -38.45
CA GLU A 302 2.35 -5.00 -39.05
C GLU A 302 2.53 -3.47 -39.11
N SER A 303 1.88 -2.81 -40.08
CA SER A 303 1.89 -1.35 -40.18
C SER A 303 0.54 -0.74 -39.83
N GLY A 304 0.55 0.41 -39.16
CA GLY A 304 -0.64 1.19 -38.85
C GLY A 304 -1.60 0.50 -37.88
N VAL A 305 -1.08 -0.28 -36.93
CA VAL A 305 -1.89 -1.11 -36.00
C VAL A 305 -1.89 -0.55 -34.57
N LYS A 306 -2.82 -1.05 -33.75
CA LYS A 306 -2.89 -0.78 -32.30
C LYS A 306 -2.71 -2.08 -31.50
N ARG A 307 -1.83 -2.96 -31.97
CA ARG A 307 -1.59 -4.28 -31.40
C ARG A 307 -0.17 -4.77 -31.65
N VAL A 308 0.23 -5.80 -30.90
CA VAL A 308 1.44 -6.56 -31.13
C VAL A 308 1.07 -8.02 -31.32
N LEU A 309 1.59 -8.66 -32.36
CA LEU A 309 1.42 -10.09 -32.60
C LEU A 309 2.42 -10.89 -31.79
N LEU A 310 1.93 -11.85 -31.03
CA LEU A 310 2.75 -12.77 -30.24
C LEU A 310 2.38 -14.22 -30.55
N THR A 311 3.28 -15.14 -30.18
CA THR A 311 2.92 -16.57 -30.13
C THR A 311 1.90 -16.84 -29.03
N ALA A 312 1.17 -17.95 -29.12
CA ALA A 312 0.22 -18.33 -28.08
C ALA A 312 0.88 -18.48 -26.70
N ALA A 313 2.08 -19.05 -26.65
CA ALA A 313 2.81 -19.25 -25.41
C ALA A 313 3.25 -17.93 -24.76
N GLN A 314 3.67 -16.93 -25.55
CA GLN A 314 4.02 -15.61 -25.06
C GLN A 314 2.80 -14.85 -24.54
N ALA A 315 1.71 -14.85 -25.32
CA ALA A 315 0.48 -14.14 -24.97
C ALA A 315 -0.23 -14.70 -23.74
N ALA A 316 -0.05 -15.99 -23.44
CA ALA A 316 -0.58 -16.63 -22.22
C ALA A 316 -0.04 -16.03 -20.91
N ASN A 317 1.05 -15.28 -20.97
CA ASN A 317 1.64 -14.58 -19.83
C ASN A 317 1.19 -13.11 -19.70
N LEU A 318 0.32 -12.66 -20.61
CA LEU A 318 -0.20 -11.29 -20.58
C LEU A 318 -1.68 -11.31 -20.20
N PHE A 319 -2.14 -10.26 -19.57
CA PHE A 319 -3.49 -10.18 -19.02
C PHE A 319 -4.21 -8.93 -19.53
N VAL A 320 -5.46 -9.10 -19.95
CA VAL A 320 -6.35 -7.99 -20.29
C VAL A 320 -6.49 -7.07 -19.07
N GLY A 321 -6.41 -5.76 -19.27
CA GLY A 321 -6.47 -4.74 -18.23
C GLY A 321 -5.11 -4.39 -17.60
N SER A 322 -4.08 -5.25 -17.73
CA SER A 322 -2.73 -4.90 -17.30
C SER A 322 -2.11 -3.87 -18.25
N SER A 323 -1.07 -3.16 -17.81
CA SER A 323 -0.41 -2.20 -18.67
C SER A 323 0.88 -2.71 -19.30
N VAL A 324 1.25 -2.10 -20.41
CA VAL A 324 2.46 -2.42 -21.17
C VAL A 324 3.15 -1.15 -21.68
N ILE A 325 4.44 -1.29 -21.97
CA ILE A 325 5.19 -0.40 -22.84
C ILE A 325 5.53 -1.11 -24.13
N ILE A 326 5.60 -0.38 -25.24
CA ILE A 326 5.96 -0.90 -26.55
C ILE A 326 7.03 0.00 -27.17
N GLY A 327 8.09 -0.60 -27.68
CA GLY A 327 9.20 0.09 -28.30
C GLY A 327 10.26 -0.86 -28.80
N ASP A 328 11.52 -0.38 -28.91
CA ASP A 328 12.66 -1.19 -29.29
C ASP A 328 13.94 -0.78 -28.54
N LYS A 329 15.04 -1.45 -28.82
CA LYS A 329 16.36 -1.13 -28.22
C LYS A 329 16.95 0.21 -28.67
N GLY A 330 16.41 0.84 -29.72
CA GLY A 330 17.07 1.93 -30.40
C GLY A 330 18.46 1.50 -30.92
N THR A 331 19.46 2.30 -30.66
CA THR A 331 20.88 2.00 -30.98
C THR A 331 21.57 1.17 -29.89
N GLY A 332 20.89 0.85 -28.82
CA GLY A 332 21.45 0.09 -27.67
C GLY A 332 21.49 -1.41 -27.90
N THR A 333 22.29 -2.08 -27.10
CA THR A 333 22.42 -3.56 -27.11
C THR A 333 21.40 -4.23 -26.16
N SER A 334 20.85 -3.49 -25.20
CA SER A 334 19.93 -3.99 -24.19
C SER A 334 18.49 -3.55 -24.46
N ALA A 335 17.56 -4.46 -24.25
CA ALA A 335 16.11 -4.20 -24.23
C ALA A 335 15.62 -3.93 -22.79
N ASP A 336 16.39 -3.17 -22.04
CA ASP A 336 16.09 -2.81 -20.66
C ASP A 336 14.96 -1.77 -20.62
N ARG A 337 14.01 -1.92 -19.68
CA ARG A 337 12.96 -0.92 -19.41
C ARG A 337 13.53 0.44 -18.95
N GLY A 338 14.80 0.51 -18.59
CA GLY A 338 15.55 1.74 -18.36
C GLY A 338 15.93 2.50 -19.63
N VAL A 339 15.63 1.99 -20.83
CA VAL A 339 15.97 2.62 -22.12
C VAL A 339 14.75 3.36 -22.67
N ALA A 340 14.90 4.66 -22.97
CA ALA A 340 13.80 5.52 -23.43
C ALA A 340 13.11 5.00 -24.71
N SER A 341 13.85 4.37 -25.62
CA SER A 341 13.30 3.81 -26.85
C SER A 341 12.29 2.68 -26.65
N MET A 342 12.32 2.01 -25.49
CA MET A 342 11.33 1.00 -25.12
C MET A 342 9.92 1.56 -24.88
N TYR A 343 9.78 2.88 -24.77
CA TYR A 343 8.52 3.60 -24.53
C TYR A 343 8.00 4.35 -25.76
N LYS A 344 8.68 4.27 -26.91
CA LYS A 344 8.46 5.17 -28.05
C LYS A 344 7.15 4.94 -28.80
N LEU A 345 6.61 3.70 -28.83
CA LEU A 345 5.39 3.36 -29.55
C LEU A 345 4.17 3.40 -28.65
N ALA A 346 4.29 2.91 -27.41
CA ALA A 346 3.24 3.03 -26.40
C ALA A 346 3.86 3.11 -25.01
N LYS A 347 3.32 4.00 -24.17
CA LYS A 347 3.77 4.20 -22.80
C LYS A 347 2.60 3.95 -21.84
N ASN A 348 2.73 2.94 -20.96
CA ASN A 348 1.72 2.59 -19.95
C ASN A 348 0.30 2.47 -20.49
N LYS A 349 0.13 1.79 -21.61
CA LYS A 349 -1.17 1.56 -22.22
C LYS A 349 -1.74 0.22 -21.75
N ARG A 350 -3.04 0.15 -21.52
CA ARG A 350 -3.68 -1.10 -21.08
C ARG A 350 -3.86 -2.06 -22.27
N ILE A 351 -3.79 -3.35 -21.97
CA ILE A 351 -4.22 -4.41 -22.89
C ILE A 351 -5.75 -4.43 -22.91
N ALA A 352 -6.33 -4.08 -24.06
CA ALA A 352 -7.79 -4.05 -24.25
C ALA A 352 -8.36 -5.46 -24.45
N SER A 353 -7.67 -6.27 -25.22
CA SER A 353 -8.04 -7.67 -25.50
C SER A 353 -6.87 -8.48 -26.06
N ILE A 354 -6.98 -9.80 -25.96
CA ILE A 354 -6.04 -10.76 -26.59
C ILE A 354 -6.89 -11.70 -27.45
N THR A 355 -6.72 -11.64 -28.76
CA THR A 355 -7.56 -12.34 -29.73
C THR A 355 -6.75 -13.22 -30.69
N ASP A 356 -7.38 -14.26 -31.23
CA ASP A 356 -6.76 -15.07 -32.26
C ASP A 356 -6.76 -14.34 -33.61
N VAL A 357 -5.67 -14.47 -34.35
CA VAL A 357 -5.54 -13.96 -35.72
C VAL A 357 -4.65 -14.88 -36.55
N THR A 358 -4.97 -15.04 -37.83
CA THR A 358 -4.14 -15.79 -38.78
C THR A 358 -3.64 -14.85 -39.88
N ILE A 359 -2.34 -14.80 -40.07
CA ILE A 359 -1.70 -13.97 -41.10
C ILE A 359 -0.77 -14.84 -41.94
N GLY A 360 -0.95 -14.87 -43.26
CA GLY A 360 -0.14 -15.69 -44.16
C GLY A 360 -0.17 -17.19 -43.81
N GLY A 361 -1.30 -17.68 -43.26
CA GLY A 361 -1.44 -19.07 -42.82
C GLY A 361 -0.86 -19.40 -41.45
N THR A 362 -0.20 -18.43 -40.78
CA THR A 362 0.38 -18.61 -39.44
C THR A 362 -0.55 -18.02 -38.37
N ALA A 363 -0.81 -18.81 -37.32
CA ALA A 363 -1.65 -18.38 -36.20
C ALA A 363 -0.85 -17.58 -35.16
N TYR A 364 -1.39 -16.45 -34.73
CA TYR A 364 -0.85 -15.57 -33.70
C TYR A 364 -1.92 -15.21 -32.68
N LYS A 365 -1.48 -14.65 -31.55
CA LYS A 365 -2.30 -13.88 -30.63
C LYS A 365 -2.06 -12.40 -30.84
N ALA A 366 -3.12 -11.66 -31.16
CA ALA A 366 -3.11 -10.21 -31.25
C ALA A 366 -3.34 -9.61 -29.86
N VAL A 367 -2.32 -8.98 -29.29
CA VAL A 367 -2.42 -8.22 -28.04
C VAL A 367 -2.83 -6.79 -28.41
N ASN A 368 -4.13 -6.50 -28.31
CA ASN A 368 -4.72 -5.22 -28.66
C ASN A 368 -4.55 -4.21 -27.52
N ILE A 369 -4.17 -2.98 -27.83
CA ILE A 369 -3.78 -1.95 -26.88
C ILE A 369 -4.80 -0.80 -26.88
N GLU A 370 -5.17 -0.29 -25.71
CA GLU A 370 -6.00 0.90 -25.55
C GLU A 370 -5.17 2.17 -25.90
N THR A 371 -5.12 2.51 -27.18
CA THR A 371 -4.42 3.71 -27.66
C THR A 371 -5.15 4.36 -28.82
N ASP A 372 -5.09 5.67 -28.92
CA ASP A 372 -5.62 6.41 -30.07
C ASP A 372 -4.63 6.45 -31.24
N THR A 373 -3.34 6.26 -30.95
CA THR A 373 -2.27 6.33 -31.94
C THR A 373 -1.94 4.93 -32.46
N ALA A 374 -2.01 4.76 -33.79
CA ALA A 374 -1.51 3.57 -34.48
C ALA A 374 0.02 3.64 -34.58
N PHE A 375 0.66 2.48 -34.66
CA PHE A 375 2.10 2.33 -34.76
C PHE A 375 2.47 1.13 -35.68
N ASP A 376 3.71 1.12 -36.14
CA ASP A 376 4.25 0.00 -36.87
C ASP A 376 5.04 -0.93 -35.95
N THR A 377 4.94 -2.23 -36.20
CA THR A 377 5.69 -3.27 -35.48
C THR A 377 6.59 -4.02 -36.46
N GLU A 378 7.73 -4.47 -35.96
CA GLU A 378 8.70 -5.27 -36.71
C GLU A 378 9.02 -6.58 -35.97
N ALA A 379 8.97 -7.71 -36.67
CA ALA A 379 9.23 -9.02 -36.12
C ALA A 379 10.63 -9.12 -35.50
N GLY A 380 10.74 -9.59 -34.27
CA GLY A 380 12.02 -9.74 -33.56
C GLY A 380 12.67 -8.41 -33.11
N VAL A 381 12.12 -7.24 -33.47
CA VAL A 381 12.66 -5.92 -33.15
C VAL A 381 11.77 -5.16 -32.17
N THR A 382 10.46 -5.11 -32.43
CA THR A 382 9.49 -4.46 -31.54
C THR A 382 9.28 -5.28 -30.29
N TYR A 383 9.47 -4.67 -29.13
CA TYR A 383 9.22 -5.28 -27.82
C TYR A 383 7.90 -4.81 -27.23
N ILE A 384 7.18 -5.73 -26.59
CA ILE A 384 6.12 -5.46 -25.64
C ILE A 384 6.58 -5.92 -24.25
N SER A 385 6.50 -5.04 -23.26
CA SER A 385 6.95 -5.33 -21.89
C SER A 385 5.85 -4.99 -20.91
N THR A 386 5.61 -5.89 -19.96
CA THR A 386 4.64 -5.66 -18.88
C THR A 386 5.06 -4.50 -17.98
N MET A 387 4.08 -3.74 -17.56
CA MET A 387 4.18 -2.62 -16.63
C MET A 387 3.13 -2.77 -15.53
N PRO A 388 3.27 -2.10 -14.39
CA PRO A 388 2.26 -2.13 -13.34
C PRO A 388 0.88 -1.71 -13.86
N TYR A 389 -0.14 -2.24 -13.21
CA TYR A 389 -1.52 -1.86 -13.49
C TYR A 389 -1.75 -0.36 -13.24
N TRP A 390 -2.73 0.20 -13.92
CA TRP A 390 -3.23 1.50 -13.55
C TRP A 390 -3.86 1.42 -12.16
N SER A 391 -3.70 2.47 -11.38
CA SER A 391 -4.32 2.57 -10.05
C SER A 391 -5.83 2.41 -10.13
N GLY A 392 -6.44 1.87 -9.08
CA GLY A 392 -7.88 1.60 -9.03
C GLY A 392 -8.29 0.30 -9.71
N TRP A 393 -7.35 -0.59 -10.02
CA TRP A 393 -7.68 -1.93 -10.52
C TRP A 393 -8.55 -2.71 -9.55
N ASP A 394 -8.28 -2.56 -8.26
CA ASP A 394 -8.96 -3.27 -7.18
C ASP A 394 -10.15 -2.50 -6.59
N ASP A 395 -10.59 -1.39 -7.20
CA ASP A 395 -11.70 -0.57 -6.68
C ASP A 395 -13.04 -1.29 -6.62
N THR A 396 -13.20 -2.38 -7.37
CA THR A 396 -14.40 -3.23 -7.39
C THR A 396 -14.35 -4.40 -6.40
N VAL A 397 -13.24 -4.60 -5.70
CA VAL A 397 -13.13 -5.61 -4.63
C VAL A 397 -14.10 -5.27 -3.50
N GLN A 398 -14.90 -6.24 -3.08
CA GLN A 398 -16.01 -6.02 -2.13
C GLN A 398 -15.59 -5.91 -0.66
N GLY A 399 -14.32 -6.22 -0.33
CA GLY A 399 -13.80 -6.20 1.03
C GLY A 399 -12.64 -5.23 1.23
N TYR A 400 -12.08 -5.22 2.43
CA TYR A 400 -10.92 -4.40 2.77
C TYR A 400 -9.60 -4.99 2.25
N ASP A 401 -9.57 -6.31 2.10
CA ASP A 401 -8.42 -7.07 1.60
C ASP A 401 -8.86 -7.98 0.45
N GLY A 402 -8.02 -8.12 -0.55
CA GLY A 402 -8.29 -9.02 -1.65
C GLY A 402 -7.65 -8.62 -2.97
N SER A 403 -8.13 -9.20 -4.05
CA SER A 403 -7.79 -8.84 -5.43
C SER A 403 -9.03 -8.98 -6.30
N ARG A 404 -9.04 -8.31 -7.42
CA ARG A 404 -10.21 -8.27 -8.29
C ARG A 404 -10.73 -9.66 -8.68
N TYR A 405 -9.83 -10.56 -9.10
CA TYR A 405 -10.21 -11.92 -9.54
C TYR A 405 -9.60 -13.01 -8.65
N SER A 406 -8.32 -12.96 -8.34
CA SER A 406 -7.64 -14.00 -7.57
C SER A 406 -6.51 -13.46 -6.72
N PRO A 407 -6.67 -13.40 -5.39
CA PRO A 407 -5.65 -12.87 -4.48
C PRO A 407 -4.34 -13.68 -4.49
N THR A 408 -4.35 -14.93 -4.95
CA THR A 408 -3.18 -15.82 -4.96
C THR A 408 -2.65 -16.16 -6.34
N SER A 409 -3.15 -15.52 -7.41
CA SER A 409 -2.68 -15.78 -8.78
C SER A 409 -1.25 -15.29 -9.05
N GLY A 410 -0.78 -14.31 -8.30
CA GLY A 410 0.49 -13.61 -8.55
C GLY A 410 0.49 -12.77 -9.84
N LYS A 411 -0.65 -12.45 -10.40
CA LYS A 411 -0.83 -11.85 -11.73
C LYS A 411 -1.43 -10.45 -11.72
N GLU A 412 -2.04 -10.05 -10.63
CA GLU A 412 -2.75 -8.79 -10.48
C GLU A 412 -2.45 -8.11 -9.14
N PRO A 413 -2.71 -6.81 -8.99
CA PRO A 413 -2.60 -6.13 -7.72
C PRO A 413 -3.53 -6.71 -6.66
N GLY A 414 -3.44 -6.22 -5.46
CA GLY A 414 -4.37 -6.53 -4.38
C GLY A 414 -4.57 -5.36 -3.44
N LEU A 415 -5.56 -5.49 -2.57
CA LEU A 415 -5.82 -4.58 -1.46
C LEU A 415 -5.34 -5.21 -0.15
N ILE A 416 -4.69 -4.40 0.67
CA ILE A 416 -4.41 -4.69 2.07
C ILE A 416 -4.97 -3.53 2.87
N GLN A 417 -5.99 -3.80 3.67
CA GLN A 417 -6.67 -2.81 4.47
C GLN A 417 -7.04 -1.57 3.64
N ARG A 418 -7.67 -1.81 2.49
CA ARG A 418 -8.13 -0.83 1.48
C ARG A 418 -7.02 -0.08 0.71
N THR A 419 -5.75 -0.26 1.03
CA THR A 419 -4.64 0.32 0.26
C THR A 419 -4.21 -0.61 -0.86
N GLU A 420 -4.06 -0.09 -2.07
CA GLU A 420 -3.64 -0.87 -3.24
C GLU A 420 -2.18 -1.31 -3.10
N PHE A 421 -1.92 -2.55 -3.47
CA PHE A 421 -0.66 -3.22 -3.32
C PHE A 421 -0.24 -3.88 -4.62
N GLN A 422 0.84 -3.41 -5.21
CA GLN A 422 1.38 -3.93 -6.46
C GLN A 422 2.76 -4.56 -6.21
N ASN A 423 2.77 -5.78 -5.68
CA ASN A 423 4.01 -6.54 -5.61
C ASN A 423 4.54 -6.83 -7.04
N GLY A 424 5.86 -6.90 -7.20
CA GLY A 424 6.47 -7.00 -8.53
C GLY A 424 6.82 -5.66 -9.17
N SER A 425 6.42 -4.58 -8.55
CA SER A 425 6.75 -3.21 -8.94
C SER A 425 7.88 -2.63 -8.10
N TYR A 426 8.59 -1.64 -8.65
CA TYR A 426 9.57 -0.87 -7.88
C TYR A 426 8.87 0.30 -7.21
N LEU A 427 8.95 0.39 -5.89
CA LEU A 427 8.51 1.55 -5.13
C LEU A 427 9.72 2.35 -4.68
N ILE A 428 9.80 3.61 -5.11
CA ILE A 428 10.83 4.52 -4.63
C ILE A 428 10.37 5.13 -3.31
N LEU A 429 11.18 4.92 -2.26
CA LEU A 429 10.98 5.57 -0.97
C LEU A 429 11.67 6.92 -0.98
N ALA A 430 10.90 7.98 -0.79
CA ALA A 430 11.42 9.33 -0.85
C ALA A 430 12.18 9.73 0.41
N ASP A 431 11.72 9.25 1.56
CA ASP A 431 12.15 9.67 2.89
C ASP A 431 13.24 8.78 3.51
N GLU A 432 13.78 7.83 2.74
CA GLU A 432 14.79 6.89 3.22
C GLU A 432 16.09 6.99 2.44
N PHE A 433 17.20 7.04 3.18
CA PHE A 433 18.55 6.91 2.64
C PHE A 433 19.32 5.82 3.35
N MET A 434 20.16 5.12 2.59
CA MET A 434 21.15 4.21 3.13
C MET A 434 22.54 4.78 2.94
N GLN A 435 23.36 4.75 3.98
CA GLN A 435 24.73 5.22 3.93
C GLN A 435 25.71 4.08 4.11
N TRP A 436 26.57 3.91 3.12
CA TRP A 436 27.69 3.00 3.21
C TRP A 436 28.85 3.61 3.98
N GLY A 437 29.45 2.83 4.85
CA GLY A 437 30.64 3.17 5.61
C GLY A 437 31.58 1.97 5.79
N LYS A 438 32.54 2.13 6.68
CA LYS A 438 33.41 1.06 7.18
C LYS A 438 33.57 1.19 8.69
N ASP A 439 33.60 0.07 9.38
CA ASP A 439 33.98 0.01 10.78
C ASP A 439 35.51 0.05 10.97
N ALA A 440 35.94 0.00 12.24
CA ALA A 440 37.37 0.04 12.59
C ALA A 440 38.15 -1.19 12.09
N ASP A 441 37.49 -2.31 11.88
CA ASP A 441 38.05 -3.56 11.38
C ASP A 441 38.06 -3.62 9.85
N GLY A 442 37.58 -2.58 9.15
CA GLY A 442 37.53 -2.47 7.71
C GLY A 442 36.34 -3.19 7.06
N ASN A 443 35.41 -3.71 7.85
CA ASN A 443 34.17 -4.27 7.34
C ASN A 443 33.26 -3.17 6.80
N TYR A 444 32.50 -3.48 5.76
CA TYR A 444 31.48 -2.53 5.24
C TYR A 444 30.31 -2.43 6.22
N THR A 445 29.87 -1.20 6.47
CA THR A 445 28.65 -0.91 7.23
C THR A 445 27.61 -0.28 6.33
N LEU A 446 26.35 -0.51 6.63
CA LEU A 446 25.22 0.11 5.95
C LEU A 446 24.23 0.59 7.01
N ASP A 447 24.06 1.89 7.08
CA ASP A 447 23.15 2.56 7.99
C ASP A 447 21.89 3.03 7.27
N LEU A 448 20.72 2.86 7.86
CA LEU A 448 19.46 3.41 7.36
C LEU A 448 19.15 4.73 8.06
N TYR A 449 18.75 5.72 7.28
CA TYR A 449 18.29 7.04 7.73
C TYR A 449 16.91 7.34 7.21
N THR A 450 16.03 7.90 8.04
CA THR A 450 14.67 8.30 7.67
C THR A 450 14.41 9.75 7.97
N CYS A 451 13.67 10.44 7.09
CA CYS A 451 13.24 11.82 7.27
C CYS A 451 11.73 11.88 7.51
N HIS A 452 11.31 12.35 8.69
CA HIS A 452 9.89 12.43 9.02
C HIS A 452 9.18 13.59 8.31
N ASP A 453 9.83 14.76 8.26
CA ASP A 453 9.29 15.94 7.57
C ASP A 453 9.53 15.83 6.06
N GLN A 454 8.48 15.50 5.31
CA GLN A 454 8.54 15.40 3.84
C GLN A 454 9.07 16.68 3.19
N SER A 455 8.90 17.87 3.80
CA SER A 455 9.42 19.14 3.27
C SER A 455 10.95 19.23 3.33
N LYS A 456 11.59 18.40 4.15
CA LYS A 456 13.05 18.34 4.37
C LYS A 456 13.72 17.21 3.59
N VAL A 457 12.96 16.35 2.95
CA VAL A 457 13.52 15.28 2.11
C VAL A 457 14.41 15.88 1.03
N THR A 458 15.60 15.33 0.88
CA THR A 458 16.61 15.76 -0.11
C THR A 458 16.64 14.80 -1.31
N THR A 459 17.38 15.17 -2.34
CA THR A 459 17.54 14.34 -3.57
C THR A 459 18.85 13.54 -3.61
N GLY A 460 19.66 13.56 -2.56
CA GLY A 460 20.92 12.80 -2.61
C GLY A 460 21.86 12.97 -1.42
N SER A 461 21.42 13.61 -0.33
CA SER A 461 22.24 13.81 0.85
C SER A 461 21.46 13.59 2.16
N ILE A 462 22.12 13.07 3.17
CA ILE A 462 21.61 12.99 4.55
C ILE A 462 21.95 14.31 5.23
N THR A 463 20.91 15.00 5.72
CA THR A 463 21.04 16.24 6.51
C THR A 463 20.70 15.96 7.97
N ALA A 464 20.77 16.98 8.81
CA ALA A 464 20.37 16.89 10.22
C ALA A 464 18.86 16.58 10.41
N ASP A 465 18.05 16.71 9.37
CA ASP A 465 16.62 16.37 9.38
C ASP A 465 16.37 14.85 9.25
N TYR A 466 17.42 14.07 8.98
CA TYR A 466 17.35 12.61 8.91
C TYR A 466 17.79 11.99 10.23
N THR A 467 17.01 11.04 10.70
CA THR A 467 17.33 10.25 11.90
C THR A 467 17.87 8.89 11.49
N LYS A 468 19.06 8.55 12.01
CA LYS A 468 19.61 7.21 11.89
C LYS A 468 18.73 6.23 12.64
N GLN A 469 18.43 5.11 12.00
CA GLN A 469 17.75 4.00 12.63
C GLN A 469 18.81 3.08 13.24
N GLU A 470 19.07 3.25 14.53
CA GLU A 470 20.20 2.59 15.22
C GLU A 470 20.14 1.06 15.15
N ASP A 471 18.92 0.51 15.12
CA ASP A 471 18.70 -0.93 15.07
C ASP A 471 18.91 -1.54 13.68
N LEU A 472 19.20 -0.71 12.67
CA LEU A 472 19.26 -1.12 11.27
C LEU A 472 20.67 -0.91 10.66
N THR A 473 21.72 -0.95 11.46
CA THR A 473 23.10 -1.02 10.96
C THR A 473 23.45 -2.44 10.59
N LEU A 474 23.86 -2.65 9.34
CA LEU A 474 24.38 -3.94 8.87
C LEU A 474 25.89 -3.88 8.74
N THR A 475 26.57 -4.98 9.13
CA THR A 475 28.00 -5.14 8.93
C THR A 475 28.28 -6.29 7.98
N PHE A 476 29.14 -6.06 7.00
CA PHE A 476 29.57 -7.04 5.98
C PHE A 476 31.09 -7.21 6.06
N ALA A 477 31.57 -8.44 6.05
CA ALA A 477 33.01 -8.70 6.02
C ALA A 477 33.65 -8.07 4.77
N ALA A 478 34.87 -7.52 4.91
CA ALA A 478 35.61 -6.91 3.80
C ALA A 478 35.87 -7.87 2.63
N SER A 479 35.86 -9.19 2.89
CA SER A 479 36.00 -10.27 1.90
C SER A 479 34.70 -10.59 1.15
N GLU A 480 33.57 -10.11 1.60
CA GLU A 480 32.26 -10.36 0.96
C GLU A 480 32.07 -9.46 -0.26
N LYS A 481 32.80 -9.72 -1.30
CA LYS A 481 32.58 -9.14 -2.62
C LYS A 481 31.42 -9.89 -3.27
N ASP A 482 30.55 -9.21 -4.00
CA ASP A 482 29.52 -9.81 -4.87
C ASP A 482 28.39 -10.59 -4.16
N GLY A 483 28.30 -10.53 -2.84
CA GLY A 483 27.20 -11.14 -2.07
C GLY A 483 25.92 -10.28 -2.09
N TRP A 484 24.77 -10.98 -2.08
CA TRP A 484 23.51 -10.34 -1.74
C TRP A 484 23.17 -10.72 -0.31
N ARG A 485 23.02 -9.71 0.56
CA ARG A 485 22.50 -9.91 1.91
C ARG A 485 21.12 -9.34 2.06
N TYR A 486 20.37 -9.90 2.98
CA TYR A 486 19.09 -9.36 3.38
C TYR A 486 19.32 -8.44 4.56
N ILE A 487 18.88 -7.19 4.45
CA ILE A 487 18.67 -6.34 5.62
C ILE A 487 17.47 -6.94 6.32
N GLU A 488 17.76 -7.42 7.49
CA GLU A 488 16.73 -7.77 8.43
C GLU A 488 16.48 -6.49 9.22
N ASP A 489 15.24 -6.02 9.24
CA ASP A 489 14.79 -5.23 10.36
C ASP A 489 15.19 -6.03 11.60
N THR A 490 15.97 -5.45 12.51
CA THR A 490 16.44 -6.15 13.71
C THR A 490 15.30 -6.64 14.57
N ALA A 491 14.16 -6.00 14.37
CA ALA A 491 12.92 -6.50 14.88
C ALA A 491 12.34 -7.62 14.02
N VAL A 492 12.79 -7.86 12.82
CA VAL A 492 12.24 -8.90 11.95
C VAL A 492 13.26 -9.99 11.80
N SER A 493 12.88 -11.18 12.14
CA SER A 493 13.71 -12.34 12.07
C SER A 493 14.48 -12.45 10.76
N LYS A 494 15.63 -13.08 10.82
CA LYS A 494 16.50 -13.57 9.75
C LYS A 494 15.78 -14.34 8.64
N ASP A 495 14.49 -14.47 8.70
CA ASP A 495 13.71 -15.30 7.82
C ASP A 495 13.28 -14.56 6.58
N LYS A 496 13.69 -15.11 5.49
CA LYS A 496 13.31 -14.77 4.14
C LYS A 496 11.80 -14.87 3.98
N GLY A 497 11.04 -13.79 4.06
CA GLY A 497 9.62 -13.93 3.80
C GLY A 497 8.72 -12.96 4.49
N VAL A 498 9.33 -12.11 5.21
CA VAL A 498 8.64 -10.95 5.76
C VAL A 498 8.62 -9.85 4.70
N LEU A 499 7.61 -9.02 4.70
CA LEU A 499 7.53 -7.83 3.87
C LEU A 499 8.77 -6.93 3.99
N TRP A 500 9.67 -7.24 4.90
CA TRP A 500 10.81 -6.45 5.24
C TRP A 500 12.13 -7.22 5.38
N PRO A 501 12.61 -8.00 4.45
CA PRO A 501 14.03 -8.09 4.24
C PRO A 501 14.41 -7.24 3.04
N ALA A 502 15.20 -6.25 3.29
CA ALA A 502 15.92 -5.57 2.25
C ALA A 502 17.05 -6.47 1.72
N LYS A 503 17.16 -6.61 0.43
CA LYS A 503 18.31 -7.25 -0.19
C LYS A 503 19.31 -6.18 -0.58
N VAL A 504 20.50 -6.21 0.01
CA VAL A 504 21.58 -5.30 -0.30
C VAL A 504 22.62 -6.03 -1.15
N SER A 505 23.04 -5.41 -2.25
CA SER A 505 24.19 -5.89 -3.00
C SER A 505 25.47 -5.28 -2.44
N THR A 506 26.37 -6.09 -1.98
CA THR A 506 27.71 -5.66 -1.52
C THR A 506 28.56 -5.14 -2.67
N THR A 507 28.31 -5.58 -3.91
CA THR A 507 29.00 -5.09 -5.11
C THR A 507 28.73 -3.62 -5.36
N ALA A 508 27.52 -3.17 -5.12
CA ALA A 508 27.14 -1.77 -5.26
C ALA A 508 27.67 -0.88 -4.12
N GLY A 509 28.09 -1.50 -3.02
CA GLY A 509 28.53 -0.84 -1.79
C GLY A 509 30.03 -0.76 -1.61
N SER A 510 30.85 -1.17 -2.59
CA SER A 510 32.31 -1.06 -2.50
C SER A 510 32.82 0.37 -2.40
N GLY A 511 31.91 1.35 -2.40
CA GLY A 511 32.18 2.75 -2.17
C GLY A 511 31.56 3.27 -0.88
N THR A 512 32.02 4.41 -0.45
CA THR A 512 31.34 5.25 0.53
C THR A 512 30.27 6.07 -0.20
N GLY A 513 29.14 6.35 0.45
CA GLY A 513 28.15 7.28 -0.11
C GLY A 513 26.71 6.98 0.28
N VAL A 514 25.86 7.95 0.01
CA VAL A 514 24.42 7.91 0.25
C VAL A 514 23.70 7.29 -0.93
N LYS A 515 22.77 6.39 -0.69
CA LYS A 515 21.90 5.75 -1.68
C LYS A 515 20.44 5.86 -1.26
N ALA A 516 19.57 6.16 -2.21
CA ALA A 516 18.13 6.16 -1.95
C ALA A 516 17.61 4.74 -1.71
N GLY A 517 16.64 4.61 -0.83
CA GLY A 517 15.95 3.35 -0.58
C GLY A 517 14.98 3.00 -1.71
N PHE A 518 14.95 1.74 -2.11
CA PHE A 518 14.00 1.21 -3.08
C PHE A 518 13.35 -0.06 -2.56
N TYR A 519 12.08 -0.20 -2.89
CA TYR A 519 11.38 -1.46 -2.79
C TYR A 519 11.33 -2.15 -4.13
N VAL A 520 11.71 -3.42 -4.13
CA VAL A 520 11.61 -4.27 -5.31
C VAL A 520 10.80 -5.50 -4.96
N GLY A 521 9.59 -5.58 -5.46
CA GLY A 521 8.92 -6.85 -5.63
C GLY A 521 9.48 -7.50 -6.89
N LEU A 522 10.43 -8.45 -6.79
CA LEU A 522 10.97 -9.11 -7.97
C LEU A 522 10.04 -10.23 -8.44
N ALA A 523 9.37 -10.01 -9.55
CA ALA A 523 8.55 -10.98 -10.25
C ALA A 523 9.32 -12.26 -10.68
N THR A 524 10.65 -12.19 -10.82
CA THR A 524 11.47 -13.32 -11.28
C THR A 524 11.85 -14.32 -10.19
N SER A 525 11.49 -14.08 -8.95
CA SER A 525 11.93 -14.90 -7.82
C SER A 525 10.90 -15.93 -7.34
N GLY A 526 9.78 -16.13 -8.02
CA GLY A 526 8.70 -17.01 -7.58
C GLY A 526 8.26 -16.69 -6.16
N VAL A 527 8.21 -17.69 -5.30
CA VAL A 527 7.85 -17.56 -3.87
C VAL A 527 8.71 -16.55 -3.08
N ARG A 528 9.72 -15.93 -3.71
CA ARG A 528 10.59 -14.91 -3.09
C ARG A 528 10.19 -13.49 -3.41
N ALA A 529 9.10 -13.26 -4.10
CA ALA A 529 8.56 -11.94 -4.39
C ALA A 529 7.82 -11.40 -3.17
N SER A 530 8.50 -11.26 -2.06
CA SER A 530 8.09 -10.44 -0.95
C SER A 530 8.80 -9.10 -1.06
N TRP A 531 8.22 -8.08 -0.51
CA TRP A 531 8.76 -6.74 -0.44
C TRP A 531 10.25 -6.76 -0.08
N ARG A 532 11.10 -6.17 -0.93
CA ARG A 532 12.54 -6.13 -0.72
C ARG A 532 13.05 -4.74 -0.98
N CYS A 533 13.78 -4.19 -0.04
CA CYS A 533 14.54 -2.97 -0.21
C CYS A 533 15.87 -3.31 -0.91
N CYS A 534 16.20 -2.63 -1.99
CA CYS A 534 17.52 -2.71 -2.62
C CYS A 534 18.14 -1.31 -2.63
N PRO A 535 19.28 -1.07 -1.99
CA PRO A 535 20.09 0.08 -2.31
C PRO A 535 20.74 -0.19 -3.65
N LEU A 536 20.43 0.64 -4.63
CA LEU A 536 20.99 0.51 -5.97
C LEU A 536 22.13 1.48 -6.18
N GLY A 537 23.31 0.93 -6.49
CA GLY A 537 24.34 1.68 -7.17
C GLY A 537 23.95 1.84 -8.64
N ASN A 538 24.01 3.05 -9.13
CA ASN A 538 24.11 3.52 -10.54
C ASN A 538 23.36 2.78 -11.67
N TYR A 539 22.27 2.11 -11.45
CA TYR A 539 21.43 1.61 -12.53
C TYR A 539 20.21 2.52 -12.67
N GLY A 540 20.07 3.15 -13.84
CA GLY A 540 18.86 3.86 -14.24
C GLY A 540 17.73 2.86 -14.41
N PHE A 541 17.03 2.54 -13.33
CA PHE A 541 15.86 1.69 -13.40
C PHE A 541 14.61 2.52 -13.68
N ALA A 542 13.74 1.97 -14.50
CA ALA A 542 12.37 2.43 -14.57
C ALA A 542 11.76 2.23 -13.19
N SER A 543 11.58 3.31 -12.48
CA SER A 543 10.89 3.32 -11.21
C SER A 543 9.42 3.60 -11.44
N LEU A 544 8.62 3.01 -10.61
CA LEU A 544 7.19 3.24 -10.56
C LEU A 544 6.85 4.51 -9.85
#